data_31a7123d18bc1093f9acc3252e62f4c3
#
_entry.id   31a7123d18bc1093f9acc3252e62f4c3
#
_cell.length_a   1.000
_cell.length_b   1.000
_cell.length_c   1.000
_cell.angle_alpha   90.00
_cell.angle_beta   90.00
_cell.angle_gamma   90.00
#
_symmetry.space_group_name_H-M   'P 1'
#
loop_
_entity.id
_entity.type
_entity.pdbx_description
1 polymer ?
#
loop_
_entity_poly.entity_id
_entity_poly.type
_entity_poly.pdbx_seq_one_letter_code
_entity_poly.pdbx_strand_id
1 'polypeptide(L)'
;MGTQETILNVVTNANNNSSEPTVKKTTVEMFLPHDVTFILLRLVNKGYAAYVVGGCVRDTICNQLFETNYPIHDYDITTDATPKQIMEVFNAYKIIPTGLKHGTVTVLLNNKTYEITTYRKESDYSDHRHADKIEFVGTLKEDLSRRDLTINAIAYNPLEGFVDPFNGMLDIYNKTIRCVGNPNERLQEDALRILRVVRFASTRGFTIEEETRKAICNPDNYKWLKHISRERITDELRKMLKVNPCLIDTSEKVDDLIGMLHCDYLDMFNTILPGFYLMYDYTSSYSNYTFMLGHNLATLFNLRREFSSDYSFSTCMVALFHDVGKHFAKRIYDDYTGADDFPNLGEKSVELFRRSVLPCLRLSNKEIKEIELLILHYDDIIVCNKQFITEKLLELGSLEAFKQLYQLQVADYLDNLYSSNPKEHLTYLENSYKLACELVNNKEVCFQIKDLNISGDDIIELLNLEPGPVFCEILKKLLDEVNLGNLKNTKEELTKYILDNFNEK
;
A
#
# COMPACT_ATOMS: atom_id res chain seq x y z
N MET A 1 -23.84 -15.81 26.47
CA MET A 1 -22.83 -16.91 26.43
C MET A 1 -21.52 -16.27 26.80
N GLY A 2 -20.87 -16.78 27.87
CA GLY A 2 -19.61 -16.19 28.34
C GLY A 2 -18.48 -16.45 27.35
N THR A 3 -17.73 -15.41 27.07
CA THR A 3 -16.45 -15.51 26.36
C THR A 3 -15.50 -16.40 27.16
N GLN A 4 -14.91 -17.42 26.53
CA GLN A 4 -13.81 -18.12 27.18
C GLN A 4 -12.55 -17.23 27.12
N GLU A 5 -12.08 -16.85 28.29
CA GLU A 5 -10.83 -16.13 28.45
C GLU A 5 -9.65 -17.09 28.20
N THR A 6 -8.80 -16.78 27.26
CA THR A 6 -7.54 -17.52 27.09
C THR A 6 -6.42 -16.77 27.79
N ILE A 7 -5.85 -17.39 28.82
CA ILE A 7 -4.71 -16.83 29.57
C ILE A 7 -3.42 -17.20 28.84
N LEU A 8 -2.75 -16.19 28.29
CA LEU A 8 -1.42 -16.37 27.72
C LEU A 8 -0.40 -16.37 28.89
N ASN A 9 0.15 -17.53 29.20
CA ASN A 9 1.25 -17.63 30.14
C ASN A 9 2.58 -17.41 29.41
N VAL A 10 3.11 -16.20 29.48
CA VAL A 10 4.38 -15.86 28.84
C VAL A 10 5.48 -15.83 29.89
N VAL A 11 6.49 -16.66 29.71
CA VAL A 11 7.71 -16.65 30.51
C VAL A 11 8.64 -15.59 29.89
N THR A 12 8.76 -14.44 30.54
CA THR A 12 9.75 -13.44 30.17
C THR A 12 11.07 -13.75 30.87
N ASN A 13 12.13 -13.99 30.11
CA ASN A 13 13.49 -13.95 30.65
C ASN A 13 13.80 -12.50 31.01
N ALA A 14 13.85 -12.20 32.31
CA ALA A 14 14.24 -10.87 32.76
C ALA A 14 15.68 -10.59 32.35
N ASN A 15 15.90 -9.41 31.76
CA ASN A 15 17.23 -8.87 31.53
C ASN A 15 18.05 -8.87 32.82
N ASN A 16 19.17 -9.56 32.80
CA ASN A 16 20.33 -9.45 33.66
C ASN A 16 20.17 -8.70 34.98
N ASN A 17 19.53 -9.30 35.99
CA ASN A 17 19.83 -9.07 37.41
C ASN A 17 18.79 -9.64 38.42
N SER A 18 17.84 -10.47 37.98
CA SER A 18 17.01 -11.22 38.93
C SER A 18 16.79 -12.66 38.45
N SER A 19 16.95 -13.61 39.34
CA SER A 19 17.07 -15.04 39.08
C SER A 19 15.76 -15.80 38.92
N GLU A 20 14.61 -15.14 38.74
CA GLU A 20 13.34 -15.86 38.53
C GLU A 20 12.62 -15.33 37.29
N PRO A 21 12.18 -16.21 36.36
CA PRO A 21 11.38 -15.81 35.21
C PRO A 21 9.99 -15.34 35.69
N THR A 22 9.65 -14.10 35.35
CA THR A 22 8.32 -13.55 35.68
C THR A 22 7.32 -14.00 34.63
N VAL A 23 6.29 -14.73 35.03
CA VAL A 23 5.17 -15.12 34.17
C VAL A 23 4.16 -13.98 34.11
N LYS A 24 4.10 -13.28 33.00
CA LYS A 24 3.06 -12.28 32.75
C LYS A 24 1.82 -13.00 32.22
N LYS A 25 0.71 -12.91 32.94
CA LYS A 25 -0.59 -13.42 32.49
C LYS A 25 -1.30 -12.30 31.72
N THR A 26 -1.53 -12.50 30.45
CA THR A 26 -2.35 -11.60 29.62
C THR A 26 -3.56 -12.35 29.12
N THR A 27 -4.74 -11.84 29.41
CA THR A 27 -6.01 -12.40 28.93
C THR A 27 -6.36 -11.78 27.59
N VAL A 28 -6.65 -12.62 26.59
CA VAL A 28 -7.12 -12.20 25.28
C VAL A 28 -8.55 -12.72 25.07
N GLU A 29 -9.44 -11.83 24.66
CA GLU A 29 -10.84 -12.14 24.37
C GLU A 29 -11.14 -11.84 22.90
N MET A 30 -12.01 -12.64 22.27
CA MET A 30 -12.46 -12.40 20.91
C MET A 30 -13.97 -12.24 20.84
N PHE A 31 -14.41 -11.06 20.43
CA PHE A 31 -15.81 -10.76 20.18
C PHE A 31 -16.13 -10.92 18.70
N LEU A 32 -17.05 -11.81 18.38
CA LEU A 32 -17.48 -12.06 17.00
C LEU A 32 -18.75 -11.29 16.66
N PRO A 33 -18.88 -10.76 15.43
CA PRO A 33 -20.14 -10.25 14.92
C PRO A 33 -21.25 -11.30 14.98
N HIS A 34 -22.48 -10.84 15.15
CA HIS A 34 -23.65 -11.72 15.24
C HIS A 34 -23.75 -12.72 14.07
N ASP A 35 -23.51 -12.26 12.83
CA ASP A 35 -23.58 -13.10 11.64
C ASP A 35 -22.52 -14.20 11.65
N VAL A 36 -21.29 -13.89 12.08
CA VAL A 36 -20.20 -14.86 12.19
C VAL A 36 -20.54 -15.90 13.26
N THR A 37 -20.98 -15.44 14.43
CA THR A 37 -21.44 -16.33 15.53
C THR A 37 -22.56 -17.24 15.05
N PHE A 38 -23.54 -16.71 14.32
CA PHE A 38 -24.62 -17.47 13.74
C PHE A 38 -24.13 -18.58 12.79
N ILE A 39 -23.18 -18.26 11.90
CA ILE A 39 -22.61 -19.24 10.97
C ILE A 39 -21.90 -20.36 11.72
N LEU A 40 -21.04 -20.02 12.69
CA LEU A 40 -20.33 -21.02 13.50
C LEU A 40 -21.29 -21.93 14.24
N LEU A 41 -22.26 -21.38 14.97
CA LEU A 41 -23.23 -22.15 15.73
C LEU A 41 -24.14 -23.04 14.84
N ARG A 42 -24.45 -22.56 13.63
CA ARG A 42 -25.24 -23.35 12.69
C ARG A 42 -24.51 -24.59 12.19
N LEU A 43 -23.21 -24.48 11.92
CA LEU A 43 -22.34 -25.61 11.58
C LEU A 43 -22.22 -26.56 12.78
N VAL A 44 -21.88 -26.03 13.95
CA VAL A 44 -21.72 -26.84 15.19
C VAL A 44 -23.02 -27.59 15.56
N ASN A 45 -24.16 -26.94 15.45
CA ASN A 45 -25.48 -27.60 15.72
C ASN A 45 -25.82 -28.72 14.71
N LYS A 46 -25.11 -28.77 13.57
CA LYS A 46 -25.20 -29.86 12.59
C LYS A 46 -24.12 -30.92 12.77
N GLY A 47 -23.30 -30.80 13.83
CA GLY A 47 -22.27 -31.76 14.20
C GLY A 47 -20.94 -31.52 13.50
N TYR A 48 -20.72 -30.34 12.89
CA TYR A 48 -19.46 -29.98 12.26
C TYR A 48 -18.64 -29.04 13.14
N ALA A 49 -17.33 -29.24 13.18
CA ALA A 49 -16.41 -28.28 13.78
C ALA A 49 -16.33 -27.01 12.91
N ALA A 50 -16.30 -25.84 13.52
CA ALA A 50 -16.21 -24.57 12.78
C ALA A 50 -15.46 -23.50 13.59
N TYR A 51 -14.53 -22.80 12.94
CA TYR A 51 -13.68 -21.78 13.58
C TYR A 51 -13.49 -20.58 12.64
N VAL A 52 -13.33 -19.40 13.23
CA VAL A 52 -12.72 -18.28 12.50
C VAL A 52 -11.21 -18.44 12.54
N VAL A 53 -10.51 -18.03 11.49
CA VAL A 53 -9.06 -18.24 11.33
C VAL A 53 -8.36 -17.06 10.65
N GLY A 54 -7.06 -16.99 10.79
CA GLY A 54 -6.21 -16.11 10.00
C GLY A 54 -6.21 -14.66 10.45
N GLY A 55 -6.46 -13.73 9.52
CA GLY A 55 -6.31 -12.29 9.73
C GLY A 55 -7.11 -11.73 10.89
N CYS A 56 -8.40 -12.06 10.99
CA CYS A 56 -9.29 -11.57 12.04
C CYS A 56 -8.84 -12.00 13.43
N VAL A 57 -8.36 -13.23 13.57
CA VAL A 57 -7.86 -13.75 14.86
C VAL A 57 -6.55 -13.07 15.25
N ARG A 58 -5.58 -13.01 14.33
CA ARG A 58 -4.30 -12.30 14.54
C ARG A 58 -4.52 -10.85 14.93
N ASP A 59 -5.37 -10.11 14.18
CA ASP A 59 -5.54 -8.68 14.39
C ASP A 59 -6.29 -8.38 15.69
N THR A 60 -7.22 -9.26 16.11
CA THR A 60 -7.84 -9.19 17.44
C THR A 60 -6.79 -9.32 18.54
N ILE A 61 -5.88 -10.31 18.44
CA ILE A 61 -4.82 -10.52 19.41
C ILE A 61 -3.85 -9.32 19.44
N CYS A 62 -3.42 -8.84 18.27
CA CYS A 62 -2.53 -7.66 18.17
C CYS A 62 -3.17 -6.43 18.80
N ASN A 63 -4.45 -6.15 18.52
CA ASN A 63 -5.16 -4.98 19.03
C ASN A 63 -5.21 -4.96 20.56
N GLN A 64 -5.37 -6.11 21.18
CA GLN A 64 -5.42 -6.20 22.66
C GLN A 64 -4.04 -6.21 23.31
N LEU A 65 -3.05 -6.84 22.68
CA LEU A 65 -1.70 -6.91 23.24
C LEU A 65 -0.91 -5.60 23.11
N PHE A 66 -1.16 -4.85 22.04
CA PHE A 66 -0.35 -3.68 21.67
C PHE A 66 -1.16 -2.37 21.61
N GLU A 67 -2.43 -2.41 22.03
CA GLU A 67 -3.33 -1.25 22.00
C GLU A 67 -3.44 -0.64 20.59
N THR A 68 -3.32 -1.49 19.56
CA THR A 68 -3.44 -1.10 18.16
C THR A 68 -4.92 -1.09 17.73
N ASN A 69 -5.22 -0.49 16.58
CA ASN A 69 -6.57 -0.45 16.04
C ASN A 69 -6.57 -0.96 14.58
N TYR A 70 -6.07 -2.20 14.38
CA TYR A 70 -6.17 -2.84 13.07
C TYR A 70 -7.63 -3.11 12.73
N PRO A 71 -8.10 -2.67 11.56
CA PRO A 71 -9.48 -2.92 11.15
C PRO A 71 -9.69 -4.41 10.86
N ILE A 72 -10.77 -4.97 11.42
CA ILE A 72 -11.17 -6.37 11.20
C ILE A 72 -12.42 -6.34 10.32
N HIS A 73 -12.25 -6.63 9.03
CA HIS A 73 -13.33 -6.59 8.05
C HIS A 73 -13.77 -7.97 7.59
N ASP A 74 -12.81 -8.88 7.39
CA ASP A 74 -13.04 -10.19 6.81
C ASP A 74 -12.88 -11.29 7.85
N TYR A 75 -13.86 -12.17 7.93
CA TYR A 75 -13.85 -13.32 8.82
C TYR A 75 -13.83 -14.60 7.98
N ASP A 76 -12.62 -15.16 7.82
CA ASP A 76 -12.47 -16.47 7.19
C ASP A 76 -12.93 -17.56 8.15
N ILE A 77 -13.78 -18.46 7.68
CA ILE A 77 -14.32 -19.57 8.47
C ILE A 77 -13.78 -20.88 7.90
N THR A 78 -13.29 -21.75 8.76
CA THR A 78 -12.85 -23.10 8.39
C THR A 78 -13.64 -24.16 9.15
N THR A 79 -13.93 -25.31 8.50
CA THR A 79 -14.80 -26.38 9.03
C THR A 79 -14.38 -27.72 8.49
N ASP A 80 -14.74 -28.82 9.20
CA ASP A 80 -14.64 -30.18 8.70
C ASP A 80 -15.77 -30.58 7.76
N ALA A 81 -16.84 -29.76 7.67
CA ALA A 81 -17.91 -29.98 6.70
C ALA A 81 -17.40 -29.85 5.27
N THR A 82 -17.74 -30.82 4.42
CA THR A 82 -17.47 -30.74 2.98
C THR A 82 -18.27 -29.63 2.30
N PRO A 83 -17.87 -29.14 1.11
CA PRO A 83 -18.61 -28.10 0.41
C PRO A 83 -20.10 -28.44 0.20
N LYS A 84 -20.42 -29.71 -0.07
CA LYS A 84 -21.78 -30.18 -0.21
C LYS A 84 -22.57 -30.06 1.10
N GLN A 85 -21.98 -30.46 2.20
CA GLN A 85 -22.57 -30.34 3.55
C GLN A 85 -22.76 -28.87 3.95
N ILE A 86 -21.80 -28.00 3.63
CA ILE A 86 -21.94 -26.55 3.86
C ILE A 86 -23.16 -26.02 3.09
N MET A 87 -23.29 -26.36 1.80
CA MET A 87 -24.44 -25.97 1.00
C MET A 87 -25.76 -26.50 1.55
N GLU A 88 -25.80 -27.71 2.09
CA GLU A 88 -26.96 -28.28 2.76
C GLU A 88 -27.33 -27.54 4.05
N VAL A 89 -26.32 -27.19 4.87
CA VAL A 89 -26.51 -26.41 6.11
C VAL A 89 -27.10 -25.04 5.83
N PHE A 90 -26.65 -24.38 4.73
CA PHE A 90 -27.07 -23.03 4.36
C PHE A 90 -28.03 -22.96 3.18
N ASN A 91 -28.78 -24.03 2.90
CA ASN A 91 -29.72 -24.13 1.77
C ASN A 91 -30.82 -23.06 1.73
N ALA A 92 -31.17 -22.47 2.88
CA ALA A 92 -32.12 -21.37 2.99
C ALA A 92 -31.51 -19.98 2.67
N TYR A 93 -30.24 -19.90 2.37
CA TYR A 93 -29.49 -18.66 2.12
C TYR A 93 -28.96 -18.65 0.69
N LYS A 94 -28.62 -17.45 0.20
CA LYS A 94 -27.98 -17.33 -1.12
C LYS A 94 -26.53 -17.82 -1.02
N ILE A 95 -26.21 -18.84 -1.82
CA ILE A 95 -24.87 -19.44 -1.90
C ILE A 95 -24.23 -19.05 -3.22
N ILE A 96 -22.94 -18.69 -3.18
CA ILE A 96 -22.13 -18.40 -4.35
C ILE A 96 -21.04 -19.49 -4.44
N PRO A 97 -21.12 -20.43 -5.41
CA PRO A 97 -20.27 -21.63 -5.43
C PRO A 97 -18.94 -21.42 -6.18
N THR A 98 -18.40 -20.21 -6.24
CA THR A 98 -17.22 -19.87 -7.05
C THR A 98 -15.92 -20.56 -6.60
N GLY A 99 -15.82 -20.98 -5.33
CA GLY A 99 -14.64 -21.59 -4.72
C GLY A 99 -14.69 -23.11 -4.56
N LEU A 100 -15.68 -23.81 -5.07
CA LEU A 100 -15.94 -25.24 -4.79
C LEU A 100 -14.73 -26.15 -5.09
N LYS A 101 -13.99 -25.88 -6.16
CA LYS A 101 -12.78 -26.66 -6.52
C LYS A 101 -11.69 -26.57 -5.45
N HIS A 102 -11.70 -25.50 -4.65
CA HIS A 102 -10.76 -25.26 -3.57
C HIS A 102 -11.35 -25.51 -2.18
N GLY A 103 -12.57 -26.10 -2.13
CA GLY A 103 -13.24 -26.41 -0.88
C GLY A 103 -13.93 -25.19 -0.21
N THR A 104 -14.06 -24.06 -0.89
CA THR A 104 -14.66 -22.84 -0.34
C THR A 104 -16.08 -22.64 -0.86
N VAL A 105 -16.98 -22.31 0.05
CA VAL A 105 -18.37 -21.91 -0.24
C VAL A 105 -18.59 -20.52 0.33
N THR A 106 -19.07 -19.60 -0.50
CA THR A 106 -19.43 -18.25 -0.05
C THR A 106 -20.92 -18.17 0.25
N VAL A 107 -21.26 -17.78 1.48
CA VAL A 107 -22.63 -17.58 1.94
C VAL A 107 -22.93 -16.09 2.03
N LEU A 108 -24.05 -15.64 1.45
CA LEU A 108 -24.54 -14.27 1.58
C LEU A 108 -25.53 -14.19 2.77
N LEU A 109 -25.17 -13.40 3.77
CA LEU A 109 -25.99 -13.16 4.95
C LEU A 109 -26.03 -11.64 5.24
N ASN A 110 -27.22 -11.07 5.38
CA ASN A 110 -27.43 -9.64 5.66
C ASN A 110 -26.61 -8.69 4.73
N ASN A 111 -26.63 -8.97 3.43
CA ASN A 111 -25.86 -8.25 2.38
C ASN A 111 -24.34 -8.30 2.53
N LYS A 112 -23.82 -9.21 3.35
CA LYS A 112 -22.37 -9.48 3.49
C LYS A 112 -22.07 -10.90 3.04
N THR A 113 -20.87 -11.08 2.48
CA THR A 113 -20.38 -12.38 2.04
C THR A 113 -19.43 -12.97 3.10
N TYR A 114 -19.58 -14.26 3.37
CA TYR A 114 -18.73 -15.01 4.29
C TYR A 114 -18.18 -16.24 3.58
N GLU A 115 -16.87 -16.40 3.61
CA GLU A 115 -16.19 -17.56 3.03
C GLU A 115 -16.06 -18.66 4.07
N ILE A 116 -16.57 -19.85 3.73
CA ILE A 116 -16.51 -21.04 4.57
C ILE A 116 -15.69 -22.09 3.80
N THR A 117 -14.54 -22.45 4.33
CA THR A 117 -13.59 -23.36 3.67
C THR A 117 -13.53 -24.69 4.43
N THR A 118 -13.67 -25.81 3.70
CA THR A 118 -13.45 -27.14 4.24
C THR A 118 -11.98 -27.35 4.60
N TYR A 119 -11.70 -28.01 5.74
CA TYR A 119 -10.33 -28.40 6.11
C TYR A 119 -9.68 -29.14 4.98
N ARG A 120 -8.49 -28.71 4.60
CA ARG A 120 -7.78 -29.28 3.49
C ARG A 120 -6.27 -29.34 3.73
N LYS A 121 -5.65 -30.34 3.14
CA LYS A 121 -4.22 -30.44 2.94
C LYS A 121 -3.93 -30.15 1.48
N GLU A 122 -2.89 -29.43 1.23
CA GLU A 122 -2.41 -29.08 -0.10
C GLU A 122 -1.08 -29.78 -0.31
N SER A 123 -0.89 -30.43 -1.46
CA SER A 123 0.36 -31.11 -1.81
C SER A 123 0.63 -30.97 -3.31
N ASP A 124 1.92 -31.18 -3.66
CA ASP A 124 2.42 -31.08 -5.01
C ASP A 124 2.13 -29.70 -5.62
N TYR A 125 3.14 -28.88 -5.74
CA TYR A 125 3.04 -27.52 -6.26
C TYR A 125 3.97 -27.38 -7.46
N SER A 126 3.56 -27.95 -8.61
CA SER A 126 4.39 -27.96 -9.82
C SER A 126 4.67 -26.56 -10.39
N ASP A 127 3.76 -25.60 -10.13
CA ASP A 127 3.87 -24.23 -10.58
C ASP A 127 4.28 -23.25 -9.46
N HIS A 128 4.65 -23.75 -8.28
CA HIS A 128 4.99 -22.96 -7.08
C HIS A 128 3.90 -21.92 -6.70
N ARG A 129 2.62 -22.28 -6.95
CA ARG A 129 1.47 -21.43 -6.65
C ARG A 129 0.22 -22.21 -6.27
N HIS A 130 -0.18 -23.12 -7.15
CA HIS A 130 -1.40 -23.89 -6.96
C HIS A 130 -1.03 -25.29 -6.52
N ALA A 131 -1.68 -25.76 -5.46
CA ALA A 131 -1.58 -27.16 -5.11
C ALA A 131 -2.18 -27.99 -6.25
N ASP A 132 -1.39 -28.88 -6.82
CA ASP A 132 -1.85 -29.81 -7.86
C ASP A 132 -2.89 -30.77 -7.29
N LYS A 133 -2.78 -31.04 -5.99
CA LYS A 133 -3.66 -31.95 -5.28
C LYS A 133 -4.19 -31.31 -4.00
N ILE A 134 -5.51 -31.25 -3.90
CA ILE A 134 -6.24 -30.81 -2.70
C ILE A 134 -6.94 -32.04 -2.13
N GLU A 135 -6.66 -32.34 -0.88
CA GLU A 135 -7.29 -33.41 -0.12
C GLU A 135 -8.00 -32.81 1.09
N PHE A 136 -9.29 -33.16 1.24
CA PHE A 136 -10.04 -32.76 2.42
C PHE A 136 -9.58 -33.61 3.62
N VAL A 137 -9.25 -32.95 4.73
CA VAL A 137 -8.71 -33.58 5.94
C VAL A 137 -9.67 -33.45 7.11
N GLY A 138 -9.50 -34.32 8.09
CA GLY A 138 -10.43 -34.36 9.23
C GLY A 138 -10.06 -33.49 10.40
N THR A 139 -8.90 -32.85 10.42
CA THR A 139 -8.42 -32.13 11.61
C THR A 139 -8.07 -30.67 11.31
N LEU A 140 -8.43 -29.81 12.26
CA LEU A 140 -8.09 -28.38 12.20
C LEU A 140 -6.57 -28.16 12.14
N LYS A 141 -5.79 -28.99 12.86
CA LYS A 141 -4.31 -28.87 12.86
C LYS A 141 -3.71 -29.05 11.48
N GLU A 142 -4.24 -29.99 10.68
CA GLU A 142 -3.80 -30.21 9.29
C GLU A 142 -4.14 -29.00 8.40
N ASP A 143 -5.35 -28.41 8.55
CA ASP A 143 -5.71 -27.21 7.79
C ASP A 143 -4.82 -26.01 8.18
N LEU A 144 -4.52 -25.83 9.46
CA LEU A 144 -3.65 -24.76 9.92
C LEU A 144 -2.20 -24.99 9.49
N SER A 145 -1.76 -26.24 9.34
CA SER A 145 -0.36 -26.59 8.96
C SER A 145 0.03 -26.12 7.54
N ARG A 146 -0.91 -25.98 6.62
CA ARG A 146 -0.64 -25.49 5.24
C ARG A 146 -0.54 -23.96 5.14
N ARG A 147 -0.83 -23.21 6.22
CA ARG A 147 -0.78 -21.75 6.21
C ARG A 147 0.66 -21.25 6.18
N ASP A 148 0.81 -19.98 5.77
CA ASP A 148 2.11 -19.35 5.57
C ASP A 148 2.88 -19.12 6.89
N LEU A 149 2.27 -18.41 7.83
CA LEU A 149 2.88 -17.91 9.06
C LEU A 149 2.14 -18.42 10.29
N THR A 150 2.88 -18.66 11.38
CA THR A 150 2.31 -19.07 12.68
C THR A 150 1.25 -18.10 13.17
N ILE A 151 1.48 -16.79 13.04
CA ILE A 151 0.54 -15.73 13.42
C ILE A 151 -0.77 -15.75 12.63
N ASN A 152 -0.82 -16.40 11.46
CA ASN A 152 -2.01 -16.61 10.64
C ASN A 152 -2.61 -18.01 10.79
N ALA A 153 -1.97 -18.89 11.58
CA ALA A 153 -2.36 -20.28 11.82
C ALA A 153 -3.00 -20.45 13.20
N ILE A 154 -3.74 -19.47 13.65
CA ILE A 154 -4.51 -19.46 14.88
C ILE A 154 -5.99 -19.49 14.52
N ALA A 155 -6.76 -20.34 15.25
CA ALA A 155 -8.20 -20.44 15.07
C ALA A 155 -8.92 -20.05 16.37
N TYR A 156 -10.20 -19.66 16.25
CA TYR A 156 -11.02 -19.33 17.42
C TYR A 156 -12.47 -19.82 17.22
N ASN A 157 -13.02 -20.39 18.26
CA ASN A 157 -14.45 -20.71 18.36
C ASN A 157 -14.96 -20.27 19.75
N PRO A 158 -16.15 -19.64 19.86
CA PRO A 158 -16.69 -19.19 21.15
C PRO A 158 -16.91 -20.29 22.21
N LEU A 159 -17.01 -21.55 21.80
CA LEU A 159 -17.22 -22.69 22.70
C LEU A 159 -15.91 -23.31 23.21
N GLU A 160 -14.85 -23.23 22.39
CA GLU A 160 -13.58 -23.90 22.65
C GLU A 160 -12.44 -22.91 22.96
N GLY A 161 -12.61 -21.62 22.62
CA GLY A 161 -11.58 -20.60 22.73
C GLY A 161 -10.60 -20.62 21.57
N PHE A 162 -9.36 -20.16 21.82
CA PHE A 162 -8.30 -20.15 20.83
C PHE A 162 -7.64 -21.52 20.68
N VAL A 163 -7.40 -21.93 19.43
CA VAL A 163 -6.66 -23.14 19.07
C VAL A 163 -5.42 -22.73 18.31
N ASP A 164 -4.26 -22.92 18.92
CA ASP A 164 -2.94 -22.47 18.42
C ASP A 164 -1.91 -23.60 18.42
N PRO A 165 -1.94 -24.52 17.46
CA PRO A 165 -1.04 -25.66 17.43
C PRO A 165 0.41 -25.31 17.04
N PHE A 166 0.68 -24.09 16.60
CA PHE A 166 1.99 -23.63 16.08
C PHE A 166 2.59 -22.47 16.87
N ASN A 167 2.07 -22.16 18.06
CA ASN A 167 2.54 -21.07 18.94
C ASN A 167 2.47 -19.68 18.31
N GLY A 168 1.51 -19.44 17.43
CA GLY A 168 1.32 -18.14 16.75
C GLY A 168 1.00 -17.01 17.73
N MET A 169 0.29 -17.28 18.84
CA MET A 169 0.02 -16.30 19.89
C MET A 169 1.32 -15.86 20.60
N LEU A 170 2.24 -16.80 20.84
CA LEU A 170 3.55 -16.50 21.41
C LEU A 170 4.41 -15.70 20.42
N ASP A 171 4.37 -16.04 19.12
CA ASP A 171 5.07 -15.28 18.08
C ASP A 171 4.50 -13.85 17.96
N ILE A 172 3.18 -13.65 18.07
CA ILE A 172 2.58 -12.30 18.14
C ILE A 172 3.12 -11.54 19.35
N TYR A 173 3.07 -12.14 20.52
CA TYR A 173 3.56 -11.51 21.76
C TYR A 173 5.03 -11.07 21.65
N ASN A 174 5.87 -11.93 21.07
CA ASN A 174 7.30 -11.67 20.85
C ASN A 174 7.56 -10.80 19.61
N LYS A 175 6.52 -10.33 18.92
CA LYS A 175 6.64 -9.59 17.67
C LYS A 175 7.50 -10.31 16.63
N THR A 176 7.26 -11.59 16.43
CA THR A 176 8.05 -12.47 15.57
C THR A 176 7.25 -12.95 14.36
N ILE A 177 7.84 -12.92 13.19
CA ILE A 177 7.32 -13.50 11.95
C ILE A 177 8.04 -14.82 11.70
N ARG A 178 7.28 -15.92 11.73
CA ARG A 178 7.79 -17.29 11.55
C ARG A 178 6.91 -18.06 10.59
N CYS A 179 7.52 -18.82 9.67
CA CYS A 179 6.81 -19.77 8.81
C CYS A 179 6.24 -20.93 9.64
N VAL A 180 5.11 -21.49 9.21
CA VAL A 180 4.56 -22.72 9.77
C VAL A 180 5.40 -23.90 9.29
N GLY A 181 5.99 -24.69 10.19
CA GLY A 181 6.79 -25.85 9.86
C GLY A 181 8.16 -25.49 9.28
N ASN A 182 8.59 -26.20 8.25
CA ASN A 182 9.89 -25.96 7.60
C ASN A 182 9.78 -24.74 6.64
N PRO A 183 10.53 -23.64 6.87
CA PRO A 183 10.45 -22.45 6.04
C PRO A 183 10.76 -22.71 4.55
N ASN A 184 11.78 -23.52 4.23
CA ASN A 184 12.14 -23.78 2.84
C ASN A 184 11.00 -24.49 2.09
N GLU A 185 10.43 -25.54 2.68
CA GLU A 185 9.28 -26.25 2.09
C GLU A 185 8.10 -25.30 1.91
N ARG A 186 7.80 -24.50 2.94
CA ARG A 186 6.68 -23.57 2.95
C ARG A 186 6.78 -22.49 1.89
N LEU A 187 7.97 -21.95 1.65
CA LEU A 187 8.22 -20.92 0.64
C LEU A 187 8.25 -21.48 -0.78
N GLN A 188 8.67 -22.75 -0.96
CA GLN A 188 8.65 -23.43 -2.26
C GLN A 188 7.24 -23.81 -2.72
N GLU A 189 6.29 -24.02 -1.82
CA GLU A 189 4.89 -24.26 -2.18
C GLU A 189 4.25 -23.05 -2.88
N ASP A 190 4.43 -21.85 -2.34
CA ASP A 190 3.99 -20.59 -2.96
C ASP A 190 5.03 -19.51 -2.71
N ALA A 191 5.79 -19.15 -3.74
CA ALA A 191 6.87 -18.18 -3.65
C ALA A 191 6.37 -16.78 -3.22
N LEU A 192 5.08 -16.44 -3.41
CA LEU A 192 4.52 -15.18 -2.90
C LEU A 192 4.62 -15.07 -1.37
N ARG A 193 4.69 -16.21 -0.66
CA ARG A 193 4.87 -16.21 0.80
C ARG A 193 6.15 -15.49 1.23
N ILE A 194 7.17 -15.42 0.37
CA ILE A 194 8.39 -14.64 0.60
C ILE A 194 8.02 -13.15 0.78
N LEU A 195 7.27 -12.59 -0.17
CA LEU A 195 6.81 -11.20 -0.09
C LEU A 195 5.86 -10.97 1.08
N ARG A 196 5.03 -11.97 1.42
CA ARG A 196 4.14 -11.91 2.57
C ARG A 196 4.89 -11.89 3.90
N VAL A 197 5.98 -12.66 4.05
CA VAL A 197 6.87 -12.60 5.23
C VAL A 197 7.39 -11.18 5.40
N VAL A 198 8.01 -10.60 4.36
CA VAL A 198 8.55 -9.22 4.39
C VAL A 198 7.45 -8.19 4.68
N ARG A 199 6.29 -8.33 4.01
CA ARG A 199 5.15 -7.44 4.25
C ARG A 199 4.68 -7.47 5.71
N PHE A 200 4.45 -8.65 6.29
CA PHE A 200 4.00 -8.73 7.67
C PHE A 200 5.04 -8.21 8.66
N ALA A 201 6.31 -8.47 8.41
CA ALA A 201 7.39 -7.90 9.22
C ALA A 201 7.36 -6.35 9.16
N SER A 202 7.39 -5.77 7.97
CA SER A 202 7.43 -4.32 7.76
C SER A 202 6.13 -3.60 8.21
N THR A 203 4.94 -4.20 7.95
CA THR A 203 3.65 -3.56 8.26
C THR A 203 3.23 -3.69 9.71
N ARG A 204 3.79 -4.66 10.46
CA ARG A 204 3.51 -4.89 11.88
C ARG A 204 4.66 -4.46 12.79
N GLY A 205 5.82 -4.14 12.23
CA GLY A 205 7.04 -3.88 12.98
C GLY A 205 7.48 -5.11 13.78
N PHE A 206 7.39 -6.31 13.16
CA PHE A 206 7.79 -7.57 13.76
C PHE A 206 9.12 -8.03 13.16
N THR A 207 9.95 -8.68 13.95
CA THR A 207 11.23 -9.25 13.53
C THR A 207 11.02 -10.60 12.83
N ILE A 208 11.72 -10.85 11.73
CA ILE A 208 11.69 -12.16 11.06
C ILE A 208 12.58 -13.14 11.82
N GLU A 209 12.03 -14.30 12.14
CA GLU A 209 12.76 -15.39 12.80
C GLU A 209 13.90 -15.88 11.89
N GLU A 210 15.02 -16.29 12.51
CA GLU A 210 16.30 -16.51 11.83
C GLU A 210 16.24 -17.59 10.73
N GLU A 211 15.58 -18.73 10.97
CA GLU A 211 15.47 -19.79 9.94
C GLU A 211 14.52 -19.35 8.80
N THR A 212 13.47 -18.59 9.11
CA THR A 212 12.59 -17.97 8.11
C THR A 212 13.37 -16.93 7.30
N ARG A 213 14.21 -16.11 7.95
CA ARG A 213 15.08 -15.11 7.31
C ARG A 213 16.06 -15.79 6.34
N LYS A 214 16.77 -16.82 6.76
CA LYS A 214 17.67 -17.59 5.90
C LYS A 214 16.94 -18.17 4.70
N ALA A 215 15.73 -18.66 4.89
CA ALA A 215 14.94 -19.26 3.81
C ALA A 215 14.48 -18.23 2.77
N ILE A 216 14.07 -17.00 3.16
CA ILE A 216 13.70 -15.96 2.20
C ILE A 216 14.90 -15.39 1.43
N CYS A 217 16.09 -15.39 2.04
CA CYS A 217 17.34 -14.98 1.39
C CYS A 217 17.96 -16.08 0.52
N ASN A 218 17.43 -17.30 0.55
CA ASN A 218 17.98 -18.42 -0.23
C ASN A 218 17.59 -18.27 -1.71
N PRO A 219 18.58 -18.20 -2.62
CA PRO A 219 18.34 -18.15 -4.08
C PRO A 219 17.46 -19.28 -4.61
N ASP A 220 17.53 -20.46 -4.01
CA ASP A 220 16.70 -21.59 -4.40
C ASP A 220 15.21 -21.39 -4.11
N ASN A 221 14.87 -20.47 -3.20
CA ASN A 221 13.50 -20.12 -2.88
C ASN A 221 13.06 -18.87 -3.68
N TYR A 222 13.81 -17.77 -3.62
CA TYR A 222 13.36 -16.53 -4.25
C TYR A 222 13.43 -16.50 -5.78
N LYS A 223 14.20 -17.40 -6.42
CA LYS A 223 14.18 -17.56 -7.89
C LYS A 223 12.77 -17.80 -8.47
N TRP A 224 11.88 -18.39 -7.68
CA TRP A 224 10.51 -18.69 -8.08
C TRP A 224 9.58 -17.47 -8.08
N LEU A 225 10.00 -16.35 -7.49
CA LEU A 225 9.25 -15.07 -7.56
C LEU A 225 9.04 -14.62 -9.01
N LYS A 226 9.93 -14.96 -9.94
CA LYS A 226 9.80 -14.67 -11.38
C LYS A 226 8.55 -15.28 -12.02
N HIS A 227 8.00 -16.33 -11.42
CA HIS A 227 6.83 -17.07 -11.93
C HIS A 227 5.52 -16.57 -11.30
N ILE A 228 5.60 -15.69 -10.30
CA ILE A 228 4.40 -15.10 -9.68
C ILE A 228 3.79 -14.05 -10.63
N SER A 229 2.46 -14.05 -10.73
CA SER A 229 1.79 -13.06 -11.57
C SER A 229 2.03 -11.63 -11.07
N ARG A 230 2.15 -10.71 -12.02
CA ARG A 230 2.39 -9.28 -11.74
C ARG A 230 1.31 -8.68 -10.83
N GLU A 231 0.06 -9.11 -10.97
CA GLU A 231 -1.05 -8.69 -10.11
C GLU A 231 -0.76 -9.01 -8.65
N ARG A 232 -0.37 -10.25 -8.34
CA ARG A 232 -0.09 -10.68 -6.96
C ARG A 232 1.11 -9.93 -6.36
N ILE A 233 2.17 -9.73 -7.16
CA ILE A 233 3.33 -8.95 -6.74
C ILE A 233 2.92 -7.51 -6.45
N THR A 234 2.17 -6.88 -7.37
CA THR A 234 1.69 -5.49 -7.20
C THR A 234 0.79 -5.35 -5.97
N ASP A 235 -0.09 -6.32 -5.72
CA ASP A 235 -0.98 -6.31 -4.55
C ASP A 235 -0.21 -6.42 -3.23
N GLU A 236 0.83 -7.25 -3.15
CA GLU A 236 1.67 -7.32 -1.95
C GLU A 236 2.49 -6.03 -1.76
N LEU A 237 3.04 -5.46 -2.84
CA LEU A 237 3.73 -4.17 -2.79
C LEU A 237 2.80 -3.04 -2.34
N ARG A 238 1.56 -2.97 -2.85
CA ARG A 238 0.56 -1.98 -2.40
C ARG A 238 0.30 -2.07 -0.91
N LYS A 239 0.12 -3.28 -0.39
CA LYS A 239 -0.09 -3.52 1.04
C LYS A 239 1.15 -3.16 1.85
N MET A 240 2.35 -3.45 1.34
CA MET A 240 3.62 -3.16 1.98
C MET A 240 3.89 -1.65 2.06
N LEU A 241 3.57 -0.92 1.00
CA LEU A 241 3.78 0.53 0.93
C LEU A 241 2.70 1.34 1.65
N LYS A 242 1.49 0.80 1.81
CA LYS A 242 0.36 1.42 2.53
C LYS A 242 0.41 1.08 4.03
N VAL A 243 1.46 1.48 4.73
CA VAL A 243 1.58 1.23 6.18
C VAL A 243 1.03 2.39 7.00
N ASN A 244 0.39 2.08 8.12
CA ASN A 244 -0.03 3.07 9.09
C ASN A 244 1.21 3.56 9.89
N PRO A 245 1.57 4.85 9.81
CA PRO A 245 2.76 5.40 10.48
C PRO A 245 2.72 5.31 12.01
N CYS A 246 1.52 5.24 12.62
CA CYS A 246 1.38 5.09 14.07
C CYS A 246 2.01 3.80 14.62
N LEU A 247 2.42 2.87 13.74
CA LEU A 247 3.09 1.62 14.09
C LEU A 247 4.62 1.71 13.96
N ILE A 248 5.13 2.81 13.44
CA ILE A 248 6.57 3.05 13.28
C ILE A 248 7.01 3.86 14.50
N ASP A 249 7.42 3.17 15.55
CA ASP A 249 8.06 3.80 16.70
C ASP A 249 9.42 4.37 16.27
N THR A 250 9.61 5.63 16.60
CA THR A 250 10.38 6.59 15.81
C THR A 250 11.91 6.50 15.88
N SER A 251 12.52 5.58 16.59
CA SER A 251 13.99 5.61 16.78
C SER A 251 14.75 4.34 16.41
N GLU A 252 14.11 3.16 16.44
CA GLU A 252 14.82 1.90 16.24
C GLU A 252 14.39 1.10 14.99
N LYS A 253 13.28 1.49 14.33
CA LYS A 253 12.62 0.66 13.28
C LYS A 253 12.72 1.22 11.86
N VAL A 254 13.30 2.40 11.68
CA VAL A 254 13.67 2.92 10.34
C VAL A 254 14.68 1.97 9.70
N ASP A 255 15.57 1.43 10.52
CA ASP A 255 16.54 0.43 10.08
C ASP A 255 15.86 -0.87 9.62
N ASP A 256 14.67 -1.22 10.12
CA ASP A 256 14.02 -2.49 9.74
C ASP A 256 13.46 -2.46 8.31
N LEU A 257 12.79 -1.38 7.85
CA LEU A 257 12.34 -1.32 6.45
C LEU A 257 13.51 -1.00 5.52
N ILE A 258 14.38 -0.08 5.90
CA ILE A 258 15.59 0.29 5.19
C ILE A 258 16.60 -0.86 5.28
N GLY A 259 16.79 -1.46 6.46
CA GLY A 259 17.64 -2.62 6.66
C GLY A 259 17.15 -3.87 5.92
N MET A 260 15.84 -4.12 5.89
CA MET A 260 15.24 -5.18 5.09
C MET A 260 15.47 -5.00 3.58
N LEU A 261 15.51 -3.76 3.10
CA LEU A 261 15.74 -3.46 1.69
C LEU A 261 17.22 -3.25 1.36
N HIS A 262 18.08 -3.05 2.37
CA HIS A 262 19.44 -2.56 2.14
C HIS A 262 20.47 -3.66 1.84
N CYS A 263 20.52 -4.78 2.49
CA CYS A 263 21.60 -5.76 2.30
C CYS A 263 21.13 -7.20 2.12
N ASP A 264 20.24 -7.67 2.99
CA ASP A 264 19.87 -9.08 3.03
C ASP A 264 18.82 -9.46 1.97
N TYR A 265 18.01 -8.51 1.52
CA TYR A 265 16.85 -8.78 0.64
C TYR A 265 16.96 -8.15 -0.75
N LEU A 266 18.07 -7.47 -1.05
CA LEU A 266 18.27 -6.77 -2.33
C LEU A 266 18.14 -7.73 -3.52
N ASP A 267 18.79 -8.87 -3.47
CA ASP A 267 18.74 -9.86 -4.56
C ASP A 267 17.33 -10.41 -4.78
N MET A 268 16.61 -10.65 -3.69
CA MET A 268 15.22 -11.08 -3.72
C MET A 268 14.34 -10.00 -4.36
N PHE A 269 14.43 -8.74 -3.91
CA PHE A 269 13.68 -7.64 -4.51
C PHE A 269 14.09 -7.37 -5.95
N ASN A 270 15.36 -7.44 -6.28
CA ASN A 270 15.86 -7.30 -7.65
C ASN A 270 15.31 -8.39 -8.59
N THR A 271 14.93 -9.55 -8.05
CA THR A 271 14.28 -10.62 -8.82
C THR A 271 12.90 -10.20 -9.34
N ILE A 272 12.18 -9.36 -8.61
CA ILE A 272 10.84 -8.86 -8.98
C ILE A 272 10.86 -7.45 -9.56
N LEU A 273 11.82 -6.61 -9.16
CA LEU A 273 11.98 -5.23 -9.57
C LEU A 273 13.46 -4.93 -9.88
N PRO A 274 13.95 -5.24 -11.07
CA PRO A 274 15.37 -5.06 -11.43
C PRO A 274 15.92 -3.64 -11.27
N GLY A 275 15.05 -2.64 -11.17
CA GLY A 275 15.43 -1.26 -10.89
C GLY A 275 16.13 -1.04 -9.54
N PHE A 276 15.91 -1.93 -8.55
CA PHE A 276 16.60 -1.83 -7.25
C PHE A 276 18.11 -1.98 -7.35
N TYR A 277 18.60 -2.86 -8.23
CA TYR A 277 20.04 -3.05 -8.42
C TYR A 277 20.72 -1.79 -8.97
N LEU A 278 20.06 -1.08 -9.90
CA LEU A 278 20.58 0.17 -10.46
C LEU A 278 20.78 1.26 -9.40
N MET A 279 19.89 1.29 -8.41
CA MET A 279 19.97 2.27 -7.31
C MET A 279 21.01 1.89 -6.26
N TYR A 280 21.28 0.60 -6.07
CA TYR A 280 22.30 0.12 -5.13
C TYR A 280 23.72 0.35 -5.64
N ASP A 281 23.95 0.21 -6.94
CA ASP A 281 25.28 0.35 -7.56
C ASP A 281 25.72 1.83 -7.70
N TYR A 282 24.82 2.78 -7.42
CA TYR A 282 25.12 4.21 -7.52
C TYR A 282 25.41 4.84 -6.16
N THR A 283 26.64 5.37 -5.97
CA THR A 283 27.02 6.10 -4.76
C THR A 283 26.68 7.58 -4.87
N SER A 284 25.93 8.10 -3.89
CA SER A 284 25.58 9.52 -3.78
C SER A 284 26.47 10.23 -2.74
N SER A 285 26.95 11.41 -3.08
CA SER A 285 27.72 12.27 -2.16
C SER A 285 26.85 13.27 -1.38
N TYR A 286 25.54 13.33 -1.65
CA TYR A 286 24.64 14.40 -1.17
C TYR A 286 23.59 13.95 -0.14
N SER A 287 23.45 12.65 0.13
CA SER A 287 22.50 12.17 1.12
C SER A 287 23.22 11.58 2.34
N ASN A 288 22.46 11.37 3.41
CA ASN A 288 22.91 10.62 4.60
C ASN A 288 23.34 9.19 4.27
N TYR A 289 23.08 8.72 3.05
CA TYR A 289 23.28 7.35 2.63
C TYR A 289 24.36 7.22 1.56
N THR A 290 25.13 6.15 1.64
CA THR A 290 26.20 5.84 0.69
C THR A 290 25.67 5.52 -0.71
N PHE A 291 24.43 5.00 -0.78
CA PHE A 291 23.79 4.53 -2.02
C PHE A 291 22.48 5.26 -2.29
N MET A 292 22.15 5.47 -3.56
CA MET A 292 20.88 6.06 -4.01
C MET A 292 19.66 5.33 -3.43
N LEU A 293 19.71 4.01 -3.32
CA LEU A 293 18.64 3.21 -2.73
C LEU A 293 18.31 3.67 -1.30
N GLY A 294 19.33 3.95 -0.48
CA GLY A 294 19.14 4.45 0.88
C GLY A 294 18.38 5.77 0.92
N HIS A 295 18.76 6.72 0.05
CA HIS A 295 18.08 8.00 -0.12
C HIS A 295 16.61 7.82 -0.53
N ASN A 296 16.34 7.02 -1.58
CA ASN A 296 14.97 6.79 -2.05
C ASN A 296 14.08 6.10 -0.98
N LEU A 297 14.67 5.20 -0.18
CA LEU A 297 13.97 4.58 0.96
C LEU A 297 13.71 5.57 2.09
N ALA A 298 14.64 6.50 2.35
CA ALA A 298 14.44 7.57 3.32
C ALA A 298 13.36 8.55 2.86
N THR A 299 13.34 8.91 1.58
CA THR A 299 12.26 9.71 0.98
C THR A 299 10.90 9.02 1.16
N LEU A 300 10.80 7.72 0.88
CA LEU A 300 9.58 6.95 1.13
C LEU A 300 9.20 6.93 2.62
N PHE A 301 10.16 6.78 3.51
CA PHE A 301 9.93 6.81 4.95
C PHE A 301 9.40 8.18 5.41
N ASN A 302 10.04 9.26 5.00
CA ASN A 302 9.65 10.63 5.33
C ASN A 302 8.24 10.94 4.79
N LEU A 303 7.92 10.53 3.55
CA LEU A 303 6.60 10.65 2.96
C LEU A 303 5.52 10.02 3.88
N ARG A 304 5.78 8.82 4.36
CA ARG A 304 4.86 8.06 5.21
C ARG A 304 4.74 8.66 6.62
N ARG A 305 5.82 9.17 7.17
CA ARG A 305 5.87 9.80 8.49
C ARG A 305 5.14 11.13 8.51
N GLU A 306 5.39 12.01 7.54
CA GLU A 306 4.86 13.37 7.53
C GLU A 306 3.39 13.42 7.11
N PHE A 307 2.98 12.57 6.17
CA PHE A 307 1.63 12.62 5.60
C PHE A 307 0.71 11.48 6.07
N SER A 308 1.15 10.64 6.99
CA SER A 308 0.38 9.55 7.60
C SER A 308 -0.24 8.61 6.55
N SER A 309 -1.56 8.67 6.31
CA SER A 309 -2.25 7.87 5.29
C SER A 309 -2.68 8.70 4.07
N ASP A 310 -2.33 9.99 4.03
CA ASP A 310 -2.73 10.94 2.98
C ASP A 310 -1.72 10.98 1.84
N TYR A 311 -1.39 9.82 1.28
CA TYR A 311 -0.56 9.66 0.09
C TYR A 311 -1.06 8.48 -0.76
N SER A 312 -0.77 8.52 -2.06
CA SER A 312 -1.16 7.47 -3.00
C SER A 312 -0.07 6.40 -3.16
N PHE A 313 -0.46 5.25 -3.74
CA PHE A 313 0.52 4.25 -4.16
C PHE A 313 1.46 4.79 -5.24
N SER A 314 0.95 5.62 -6.14
CA SER A 314 1.77 6.30 -7.16
C SER A 314 2.84 7.17 -6.52
N THR A 315 2.50 7.96 -5.50
CA THR A 315 3.46 8.78 -4.75
C THR A 315 4.58 7.93 -4.10
N CYS A 316 4.22 6.77 -3.52
CA CYS A 316 5.21 5.83 -2.98
C CYS A 316 6.14 5.28 -4.06
N MET A 317 5.61 4.96 -5.25
CA MET A 317 6.42 4.48 -6.37
C MET A 317 7.37 5.56 -6.88
N VAL A 318 6.93 6.83 -6.91
CA VAL A 318 7.82 7.95 -7.25
C VAL A 318 8.91 8.12 -6.20
N ALA A 319 8.58 8.12 -4.90
CA ALA A 319 9.57 8.18 -3.83
C ALA A 319 10.66 7.09 -3.98
N LEU A 320 10.28 5.88 -4.42
CA LEU A 320 11.23 4.77 -4.64
C LEU A 320 12.08 4.92 -5.91
N PHE A 321 11.57 5.55 -6.98
CA PHE A 321 12.20 5.47 -8.30
C PHE A 321 12.49 6.83 -8.96
N HIS A 322 12.27 7.97 -8.27
CA HIS A 322 12.48 9.29 -8.87
C HIS A 322 13.90 9.50 -9.39
N ASP A 323 14.88 9.01 -8.66
CA ASP A 323 16.31 9.20 -8.93
C ASP A 323 16.95 8.12 -9.79
N VAL A 324 16.23 7.07 -10.18
CA VAL A 324 16.80 5.91 -10.88
C VAL A 324 17.56 6.31 -12.17
N GLY A 325 17.21 7.45 -12.76
CA GLY A 325 17.86 8.03 -13.92
C GLY A 325 19.31 8.52 -13.71
N LYS A 326 19.69 8.84 -12.46
CA LYS A 326 21.05 9.33 -12.13
C LYS A 326 22.15 8.38 -12.59
N HIS A 327 21.87 7.07 -12.61
CA HIS A 327 22.81 6.06 -13.08
C HIS A 327 23.26 6.26 -14.54
N PHE A 328 22.37 6.81 -15.39
CA PHE A 328 22.63 7.04 -16.82
C PHE A 328 22.64 8.52 -17.23
N ALA A 329 22.30 9.40 -16.32
CA ALA A 329 22.35 10.83 -16.57
C ALA A 329 23.82 11.33 -16.54
N LYS A 330 24.11 12.32 -17.36
CA LYS A 330 25.42 12.96 -17.34
C LYS A 330 25.53 13.81 -16.08
N ARG A 331 26.42 13.44 -15.18
CA ARG A 331 26.75 14.25 -14.00
C ARG A 331 27.50 15.49 -14.44
N ILE A 332 27.04 16.67 -14.05
CA ILE A 332 27.76 17.94 -14.19
C ILE A 332 28.00 18.46 -12.77
N TYR A 333 29.26 18.58 -12.40
CA TYR A 333 29.61 19.11 -11.10
C TYR A 333 29.73 20.64 -11.20
N ASP A 334 29.02 21.36 -10.34
CA ASP A 334 29.11 22.81 -10.23
C ASP A 334 30.17 23.15 -9.16
N ASP A 335 31.34 23.59 -9.60
CA ASP A 335 32.45 23.97 -8.73
C ASP A 335 32.12 25.15 -7.80
N TYR A 336 31.08 25.95 -8.11
CA TYR A 336 30.70 27.13 -7.33
C TYR A 336 29.76 26.76 -6.18
N THR A 337 28.78 25.92 -6.44
CA THR A 337 27.80 25.47 -5.45
C THR A 337 28.23 24.21 -4.73
N GLY A 338 29.19 23.46 -5.29
CA GLY A 338 29.57 22.14 -4.81
C GLY A 338 28.51 21.06 -5.07
N ALA A 339 27.50 21.35 -5.89
CA ALA A 339 26.40 20.47 -6.17
C ALA A 339 26.58 19.71 -7.50
N ASP A 340 25.99 18.53 -7.57
CA ASP A 340 25.85 17.79 -8.83
C ASP A 340 24.54 18.18 -9.52
N ASP A 341 24.61 18.47 -10.79
CA ASP A 341 23.46 18.67 -11.67
C ASP A 341 23.35 17.48 -12.64
N PHE A 342 22.13 17.07 -12.89
CA PHE A 342 21.80 15.98 -13.80
C PHE A 342 20.76 16.42 -14.84
N PRO A 343 21.21 17.10 -15.92
CA PRO A 343 20.31 17.54 -16.97
C PRO A 343 19.44 16.39 -17.51
N ASN A 344 18.14 16.64 -17.67
CA ASN A 344 17.14 15.68 -18.14
C ASN A 344 16.98 14.44 -17.21
N LEU A 345 17.17 14.63 -15.91
CA LEU A 345 17.03 13.54 -14.92
C LEU A 345 15.63 12.93 -14.97
N GLY A 346 14.58 13.76 -15.01
CA GLY A 346 13.19 13.31 -15.06
C GLY A 346 12.91 12.39 -16.24
N GLU A 347 13.33 12.79 -17.46
CA GLU A 347 13.15 11.97 -18.67
C GLU A 347 13.91 10.63 -18.57
N LYS A 348 15.13 10.67 -18.04
CA LYS A 348 15.93 9.46 -17.84
C LYS A 348 15.33 8.52 -16.80
N SER A 349 14.81 9.06 -15.72
CA SER A 349 14.11 8.29 -14.69
C SER A 349 12.82 7.66 -15.23
N VAL A 350 12.03 8.40 -16.01
CA VAL A 350 10.85 7.87 -16.72
C VAL A 350 11.22 6.76 -17.70
N GLU A 351 12.29 6.96 -18.51
CA GLU A 351 12.77 5.93 -19.46
C GLU A 351 13.09 4.62 -18.71
N LEU A 352 13.83 4.71 -17.61
CA LEU A 352 14.23 3.55 -16.83
C LEU A 352 13.08 2.90 -16.06
N PHE A 353 12.17 3.71 -15.52
CA PHE A 353 10.96 3.20 -14.91
C PHE A 353 10.15 2.37 -15.92
N ARG A 354 9.94 2.88 -17.12
CA ARG A 354 9.24 2.16 -18.20
C ARG A 354 9.94 0.87 -18.60
N ARG A 355 11.28 0.87 -18.64
CA ARG A 355 12.07 -0.27 -19.09
C ARG A 355 12.23 -1.33 -18.03
N SER A 356 12.46 -0.96 -16.77
CA SER A 356 12.93 -1.87 -15.73
C SER A 356 11.89 -2.15 -14.64
N VAL A 357 10.96 -1.25 -14.37
CA VAL A 357 9.97 -1.37 -13.29
C VAL A 357 8.59 -1.71 -13.81
N LEU A 358 8.07 -0.92 -14.76
CA LEU A 358 6.72 -1.06 -15.30
C LEU A 358 6.42 -2.46 -15.86
N PRO A 359 7.34 -3.16 -16.57
CA PRO A 359 7.08 -4.51 -17.07
C PRO A 359 6.89 -5.55 -15.97
N CYS A 360 7.30 -5.27 -14.75
CA CYS A 360 7.24 -6.18 -13.61
C CYS A 360 5.94 -6.05 -12.80
N LEU A 361 5.19 -4.99 -13.01
CA LEU A 361 4.00 -4.64 -12.23
C LEU A 361 2.73 -4.65 -13.08
N ARG A 362 1.58 -4.72 -12.41
CA ARG A 362 0.26 -4.53 -13.00
C ARG A 362 -0.33 -3.22 -12.49
N LEU A 363 -0.06 -2.14 -13.22
CA LEU A 363 -0.57 -0.80 -12.92
C LEU A 363 -1.69 -0.45 -13.89
N SER A 364 -2.63 0.39 -13.46
CA SER A 364 -3.62 1.00 -14.34
C SER A 364 -2.98 2.09 -15.19
N ASN A 365 -3.57 2.38 -16.36
CA ASN A 365 -3.11 3.48 -17.23
C ASN A 365 -3.10 4.83 -16.51
N LYS A 366 -4.01 5.02 -15.54
CA LYS A 366 -4.05 6.24 -14.72
C LYS A 366 -2.82 6.33 -13.84
N GLU A 367 -2.49 5.26 -13.12
CA GLU A 367 -1.31 5.21 -12.23
C GLU A 367 0.00 5.36 -13.00
N ILE A 368 0.11 4.74 -14.18
CA ILE A 368 1.31 4.87 -15.02
C ILE A 368 1.53 6.34 -15.39
N LYS A 369 0.48 7.03 -15.89
CA LYS A 369 0.58 8.45 -16.26
C LYS A 369 0.90 9.35 -15.07
N GLU A 370 0.30 9.06 -13.92
CA GLU A 370 0.53 9.80 -12.68
C GLU A 370 1.98 9.64 -12.19
N ILE A 371 2.50 8.41 -12.16
CA ILE A 371 3.89 8.12 -11.77
C ILE A 371 4.87 8.81 -12.73
N GLU A 372 4.66 8.67 -14.04
CA GLU A 372 5.53 9.25 -15.06
C GLU A 372 5.54 10.78 -14.98
N LEU A 373 4.38 11.39 -14.80
CA LEU A 373 4.25 12.84 -14.62
C LEU A 373 5.02 13.33 -13.39
N LEU A 374 4.84 12.65 -12.27
CA LEU A 374 5.50 13.03 -11.01
C LEU A 374 7.02 12.81 -11.06
N ILE A 375 7.51 11.73 -11.68
CA ILE A 375 8.94 11.50 -11.89
C ILE A 375 9.53 12.60 -12.80
N LEU A 376 8.79 12.99 -13.85
CA LEU A 376 9.25 14.02 -14.78
C LEU A 376 9.45 15.39 -14.09
N HIS A 377 8.54 15.74 -13.18
CA HIS A 377 8.48 17.05 -12.51
C HIS A 377 9.03 17.05 -11.08
N TYR A 378 9.56 15.92 -10.62
CA TYR A 378 9.99 15.75 -9.25
C TYR A 378 11.04 16.79 -8.80
N ASP A 379 11.99 17.11 -9.68
CA ASP A 379 13.12 17.99 -9.40
C ASP A 379 12.86 19.46 -9.80
N ASP A 380 11.61 19.77 -10.20
CA ASP A 380 11.24 21.13 -10.59
C ASP A 380 11.30 22.09 -9.39
N ILE A 381 11.94 23.23 -9.59
CA ILE A 381 12.01 24.28 -8.57
C ILE A 381 10.63 24.97 -8.49
N ILE A 382 9.94 24.81 -7.38
CA ILE A 382 8.65 25.48 -7.13
C ILE A 382 8.91 26.90 -6.68
N VAL A 383 8.32 27.91 -7.37
CA VAL A 383 8.37 29.31 -6.99
C VAL A 383 7.03 29.75 -6.40
N CYS A 384 7.03 30.21 -5.14
CA CYS A 384 5.83 30.61 -4.41
C CYS A 384 5.32 32.00 -4.89
N ASN A 385 4.82 32.06 -6.13
CA ASN A 385 4.08 33.21 -6.64
C ASN A 385 2.89 32.74 -7.49
N LYS A 386 1.90 33.59 -7.65
CA LYS A 386 0.65 33.25 -8.30
C LYS A 386 0.83 32.75 -9.73
N GLN A 387 1.64 33.42 -10.52
CA GLN A 387 1.85 33.07 -11.94
C GLN A 387 2.47 31.70 -12.06
N PHE A 388 3.60 31.46 -11.37
CA PHE A 388 4.30 30.18 -11.42
C PHE A 388 3.41 29.02 -10.93
N ILE A 389 2.70 29.22 -9.81
CA ILE A 389 1.81 28.17 -9.26
C ILE A 389 0.66 27.88 -10.23
N THR A 390 0.11 28.90 -10.92
CA THR A 390 -0.92 28.70 -11.95
C THR A 390 -0.37 27.85 -13.11
N GLU A 391 0.78 28.24 -13.68
CA GLU A 391 1.43 27.53 -14.77
C GLU A 391 1.72 26.07 -14.36
N LYS A 392 2.26 25.84 -13.14
CA LYS A 392 2.57 24.50 -12.65
C LYS A 392 1.31 23.65 -12.40
N LEU A 393 0.23 24.23 -11.88
CA LEU A 393 -1.06 23.55 -11.73
C LEU A 393 -1.62 23.08 -13.07
N LEU A 394 -1.54 23.93 -14.10
CA LEU A 394 -1.99 23.60 -15.45
C LEU A 394 -1.12 22.53 -16.11
N GLU A 395 0.19 22.60 -15.93
CA GLU A 395 1.15 21.60 -16.41
C GLU A 395 0.90 20.23 -15.78
N LEU A 396 0.69 20.17 -14.48
CA LEU A 396 0.37 18.94 -13.74
C LEU A 396 -1.09 18.47 -13.96
N GLY A 397 -1.97 19.33 -14.43
CA GLY A 397 -3.35 19.04 -14.81
C GLY A 397 -4.32 18.82 -13.64
N SER A 398 -3.89 18.93 -12.38
CA SER A 398 -4.77 18.83 -11.21
C SER A 398 -4.11 19.33 -9.92
N LEU A 399 -4.94 19.77 -8.96
CA LEU A 399 -4.49 20.08 -7.60
C LEU A 399 -3.93 18.83 -6.87
N GLU A 400 -4.48 17.65 -7.17
CA GLU A 400 -4.01 16.41 -6.57
C GLU A 400 -2.57 16.07 -7.00
N ALA A 401 -2.25 16.24 -8.29
CA ALA A 401 -0.88 16.03 -8.78
C ALA A 401 0.10 17.05 -8.18
N PHE A 402 -0.32 18.32 -8.02
CA PHE A 402 0.48 19.32 -7.31
C PHE A 402 0.70 18.97 -5.83
N LYS A 403 -0.34 18.46 -5.15
CA LYS A 403 -0.24 17.96 -3.76
C LYS A 403 0.77 16.84 -3.65
N GLN A 404 0.73 15.87 -4.55
CA GLN A 404 1.66 14.74 -4.57
C GLN A 404 3.10 15.19 -4.82
N LEU A 405 3.31 16.14 -5.75
CA LEU A 405 4.62 16.74 -5.98
C LEU A 405 5.14 17.47 -4.72
N TYR A 406 4.29 18.27 -4.08
CA TYR A 406 4.61 18.90 -2.80
C TYR A 406 5.01 17.88 -1.73
N GLN A 407 4.23 16.80 -1.58
CA GLN A 407 4.51 15.73 -0.60
C GLN A 407 5.86 15.06 -0.86
N LEU A 408 6.18 14.79 -2.11
CA LEU A 408 7.45 14.19 -2.52
C LEU A 408 8.62 15.12 -2.21
N GLN A 409 8.54 16.40 -2.57
CA GLN A 409 9.61 17.37 -2.34
C GLN A 409 9.84 17.63 -0.85
N VAL A 410 8.78 17.65 -0.03
CA VAL A 410 8.91 17.72 1.44
C VAL A 410 9.63 16.48 1.97
N ALA A 411 9.24 15.30 1.51
CA ALA A 411 9.80 14.04 1.97
C ALA A 411 11.28 13.88 1.61
N ASP A 412 11.64 14.28 0.41
CA ASP A 412 13.02 14.29 -0.08
C ASP A 412 13.89 15.29 0.69
N TYR A 413 13.37 16.50 0.82
CA TYR A 413 14.11 17.58 1.50
C TYR A 413 14.44 17.23 2.97
N LEU A 414 13.59 16.46 3.64
CA LEU A 414 13.84 16.00 5.01
C LEU A 414 15.03 15.03 5.13
N ASP A 415 15.48 14.43 4.05
CA ASP A 415 16.68 13.59 4.00
C ASP A 415 17.95 14.39 3.70
N ASN A 416 17.85 15.64 3.28
CA ASN A 416 18.98 16.43 2.85
C ASN A 416 19.72 17.09 4.02
N LEU A 417 20.90 16.57 4.39
CA LEU A 417 21.75 17.06 5.48
C LEU A 417 22.37 18.43 5.25
N TYR A 418 22.54 18.84 4.00
CA TYR A 418 23.33 20.02 3.64
C TYR A 418 22.51 21.30 3.51
N SER A 419 21.22 21.24 3.83
CA SER A 419 20.37 22.41 3.81
C SER A 419 20.73 23.39 4.93
N SER A 420 21.05 24.62 4.57
CA SER A 420 21.41 25.69 5.52
C SER A 420 20.25 26.16 6.40
N ASN A 421 18.99 25.93 5.98
CA ASN A 421 17.81 26.33 6.74
C ASN A 421 16.58 25.45 6.44
N PRO A 422 16.49 24.22 7.01
CA PRO A 422 15.44 23.27 6.69
C PRO A 422 14.02 23.78 6.95
N LYS A 423 13.82 24.53 8.02
CA LYS A 423 12.48 25.03 8.39
C LYS A 423 11.95 26.08 7.40
N GLU A 424 12.79 26.94 6.90
CA GLU A 424 12.42 27.99 5.96
C GLU A 424 11.95 27.39 4.62
N HIS A 425 12.70 26.43 4.11
CA HIS A 425 12.33 25.76 2.85
C HIS A 425 11.04 24.94 2.98
N LEU A 426 10.86 24.19 4.06
CA LEU A 426 9.61 23.46 4.31
C LEU A 426 8.41 24.40 4.42
N THR A 427 8.57 25.55 5.12
CA THR A 427 7.55 26.60 5.18
C THR A 427 7.24 27.17 3.81
N TYR A 428 8.26 27.34 2.97
CA TYR A 428 8.10 27.83 1.60
C TYR A 428 7.29 26.87 0.72
N LEU A 429 7.59 25.57 0.78
CA LEU A 429 6.82 24.54 0.08
C LEU A 429 5.37 24.48 0.58
N GLU A 430 5.16 24.57 1.90
CA GLU A 430 3.81 24.61 2.50
C GLU A 430 3.02 25.81 2.03
N ASN A 431 3.62 27.00 1.98
CA ASN A 431 2.98 28.22 1.50
C ASN A 431 2.63 28.11 -0.01
N SER A 432 3.50 27.48 -0.80
CA SER A 432 3.25 27.21 -2.22
C SER A 432 2.04 26.30 -2.41
N TYR A 433 1.91 25.25 -1.59
CA TYR A 433 0.75 24.37 -1.63
C TYR A 433 -0.54 25.05 -1.16
N LYS A 434 -0.47 25.89 -0.09
CA LYS A 434 -1.61 26.71 0.36
C LYS A 434 -2.10 27.64 -0.75
N LEU A 435 -1.18 28.33 -1.43
CA LEU A 435 -1.50 29.21 -2.55
C LEU A 435 -2.16 28.42 -3.71
N ALA A 436 -1.66 27.21 -4.01
CA ALA A 436 -2.28 26.35 -5.02
C ALA A 436 -3.73 25.99 -4.64
N CYS A 437 -3.97 25.63 -3.38
CA CYS A 437 -5.31 25.35 -2.86
C CYS A 437 -6.24 26.59 -2.98
N GLU A 438 -5.75 27.79 -2.63
CA GLU A 438 -6.52 29.03 -2.73
C GLU A 438 -6.91 29.32 -4.17
N LEU A 439 -5.98 29.24 -5.11
CA LEU A 439 -6.24 29.51 -6.53
C LEU A 439 -7.29 28.57 -7.12
N VAL A 440 -7.24 27.28 -6.79
CA VAL A 440 -8.21 26.29 -7.27
C VAL A 440 -9.57 26.45 -6.59
N ASN A 441 -9.61 26.66 -5.27
CA ASN A 441 -10.85 26.83 -4.50
C ASN A 441 -11.59 28.11 -4.90
N ASN A 442 -10.87 29.19 -5.18
CA ASN A 442 -11.42 30.45 -5.68
C ASN A 442 -11.78 30.39 -7.17
N LYS A 443 -11.52 29.26 -7.84
CA LYS A 443 -11.70 29.09 -9.28
C LYS A 443 -10.91 30.09 -10.14
N GLU A 444 -9.78 30.54 -9.62
CA GLU A 444 -8.83 31.38 -10.36
C GLU A 444 -7.97 30.54 -11.32
N VAL A 445 -7.87 29.21 -11.06
CA VAL A 445 -7.31 28.21 -11.96
C VAL A 445 -8.38 27.17 -12.25
N CYS A 446 -8.62 26.94 -13.54
CA CYS A 446 -9.61 26.01 -14.06
C CYS A 446 -8.92 24.99 -14.96
N PHE A 447 -9.08 23.70 -14.68
CA PHE A 447 -8.45 22.62 -15.47
C PHE A 447 -9.26 22.25 -16.72
N GLN A 448 -10.55 22.53 -16.70
CA GLN A 448 -11.47 22.13 -17.75
C GLN A 448 -12.66 23.09 -17.86
N ILE A 449 -13.30 23.08 -19.01
CA ILE A 449 -14.43 23.98 -19.34
C ILE A 449 -15.55 23.93 -18.30
N LYS A 450 -15.83 22.76 -17.72
CA LYS A 450 -16.87 22.64 -16.68
C LYS A 450 -16.57 23.38 -15.37
N ASP A 451 -15.32 23.79 -15.17
CA ASP A 451 -14.90 24.55 -13.97
C ASP A 451 -15.24 26.04 -14.08
N LEU A 452 -15.59 26.52 -15.31
CA LEU A 452 -16.07 27.85 -15.56
C LEU A 452 -17.47 28.06 -14.94
N ASN A 453 -17.73 29.25 -14.42
CA ASN A 453 -19.02 29.63 -13.86
C ASN A 453 -20.03 30.07 -14.94
N ILE A 454 -19.91 29.54 -16.16
CA ILE A 454 -20.84 29.71 -17.25
C ILE A 454 -20.98 28.40 -18.01
N SER A 455 -22.19 28.09 -18.46
CA SER A 455 -22.49 26.88 -19.21
C SER A 455 -22.63 27.14 -20.71
N GLY A 456 -22.64 26.07 -21.51
CA GLY A 456 -22.95 26.15 -22.92
C GLY A 456 -24.36 26.70 -23.17
N ASP A 457 -25.34 26.35 -22.32
CA ASP A 457 -26.71 26.84 -22.45
C ASP A 457 -26.81 28.35 -22.17
N ASP A 458 -26.03 28.87 -21.22
CA ASP A 458 -25.94 30.32 -20.99
C ASP A 458 -25.42 31.06 -22.26
N ILE A 459 -24.44 30.48 -22.95
CA ILE A 459 -23.87 31.08 -24.19
C ILE A 459 -24.88 31.04 -25.32
N ILE A 460 -25.65 29.94 -25.47
CA ILE A 460 -26.73 29.81 -26.43
C ILE A 460 -27.73 30.93 -26.25
N GLU A 461 -28.18 31.14 -25.01
CA GLU A 461 -29.15 32.17 -24.67
C GLU A 461 -28.61 33.59 -24.90
N LEU A 462 -27.35 33.84 -24.52
CA LEU A 462 -26.70 35.14 -24.65
C LEU A 462 -26.46 35.58 -26.11
N LEU A 463 -26.03 34.66 -26.98
CA LEU A 463 -25.63 34.97 -28.35
C LEU A 463 -26.68 34.54 -29.39
N ASN A 464 -27.79 33.92 -28.95
CA ASN A 464 -28.83 33.35 -29.80
C ASN A 464 -28.26 32.50 -30.96
N LEU A 465 -27.26 31.66 -30.61
CA LEU A 465 -26.56 30.78 -31.56
C LEU A 465 -27.10 29.35 -31.47
N GLU A 466 -27.04 28.60 -32.57
CA GLU A 466 -27.29 27.16 -32.52
C GLU A 466 -26.07 26.40 -31.97
N PRO A 467 -26.27 25.25 -31.27
CA PRO A 467 -25.16 24.42 -30.77
C PRO A 467 -24.20 24.01 -31.90
N GLY A 468 -22.91 24.31 -31.75
CA GLY A 468 -21.91 24.02 -32.76
C GLY A 468 -20.47 24.19 -32.29
N PRO A 469 -19.46 23.98 -33.16
CA PRO A 469 -18.02 24.06 -32.79
C PRO A 469 -17.60 25.40 -32.18
N VAL A 470 -18.26 26.49 -32.56
CA VAL A 470 -18.01 27.85 -32.08
C VAL A 470 -18.13 27.94 -30.54
N PHE A 471 -19.03 27.17 -29.91
CA PHE A 471 -19.14 27.13 -28.46
C PHE A 471 -17.89 26.62 -27.77
N CYS A 472 -17.31 25.55 -28.32
CA CYS A 472 -16.08 24.99 -27.79
C CYS A 472 -14.92 25.97 -27.89
N GLU A 473 -14.90 26.79 -28.95
CA GLU A 473 -13.88 27.84 -29.13
C GLU A 473 -14.06 28.97 -28.12
N ILE A 474 -15.30 29.46 -27.94
CA ILE A 474 -15.62 30.49 -26.93
C ILE A 474 -15.24 30.00 -25.52
N LEU A 475 -15.68 28.79 -25.15
CA LEU A 475 -15.41 28.24 -23.81
C LEU A 475 -13.91 27.99 -23.58
N LYS A 476 -13.17 27.55 -24.57
CA LYS A 476 -11.72 27.42 -24.49
C LYS A 476 -11.05 28.77 -24.29
N LYS A 477 -11.45 29.78 -25.05
CA LYS A 477 -10.90 31.14 -24.93
C LYS A 477 -11.19 31.73 -23.54
N LEU A 478 -12.40 31.52 -23.00
CA LEU A 478 -12.74 31.94 -21.65
C LEU A 478 -11.85 31.23 -20.61
N LEU A 479 -11.61 29.91 -20.78
CA LEU A 479 -10.75 29.12 -19.90
C LEU A 479 -9.32 29.67 -19.91
N ASP A 480 -8.79 29.98 -21.11
CA ASP A 480 -7.45 30.54 -21.27
C ASP A 480 -7.35 31.93 -20.61
N GLU A 481 -8.33 32.82 -20.80
CA GLU A 481 -8.34 34.16 -20.21
C GLU A 481 -8.47 34.15 -18.68
N VAL A 482 -9.25 33.20 -18.15
CA VAL A 482 -9.34 32.98 -16.68
C VAL A 482 -7.99 32.51 -16.14
N ASN A 483 -7.37 31.52 -16.76
CA ASN A 483 -6.10 30.95 -16.33
C ASN A 483 -4.93 31.93 -16.49
N LEU A 484 -4.99 32.83 -17.45
CA LEU A 484 -4.04 33.95 -17.59
C LEU A 484 -4.26 35.05 -16.54
N GLY A 485 -5.36 34.99 -15.79
CA GLY A 485 -5.73 36.01 -14.81
C GLY A 485 -6.28 37.30 -15.40
N ASN A 486 -6.58 37.31 -16.69
CA ASN A 486 -7.16 38.47 -17.39
C ASN A 486 -8.66 38.61 -17.12
N LEU A 487 -9.33 37.52 -16.71
CA LEU A 487 -10.77 37.45 -16.51
C LEU A 487 -11.07 36.70 -15.18
N LYS A 488 -11.96 37.25 -14.36
CA LYS A 488 -12.43 36.51 -13.17
C LYS A 488 -13.48 35.50 -13.57
N ASN A 489 -13.43 34.32 -12.98
CA ASN A 489 -14.41 33.27 -13.22
C ASN A 489 -15.71 33.52 -12.44
N THR A 490 -16.38 34.65 -12.74
CA THR A 490 -17.74 34.96 -12.26
C THR A 490 -18.68 35.05 -13.43
N LYS A 491 -19.96 34.69 -13.23
CA LYS A 491 -20.95 34.69 -14.31
C LYS A 491 -21.07 36.08 -14.98
N GLU A 492 -20.99 37.15 -14.18
CA GLU A 492 -21.11 38.55 -14.63
C GLU A 492 -19.94 38.92 -15.55
N GLU A 493 -18.69 38.66 -15.16
CA GLU A 493 -17.52 39.01 -15.95
C GLU A 493 -17.41 38.16 -17.21
N LEU A 494 -17.70 36.84 -17.09
CA LEU A 494 -17.71 35.95 -18.27
C LEU A 494 -18.77 36.35 -19.27
N THR A 495 -20.00 36.67 -18.83
CA THR A 495 -21.08 37.18 -19.70
C THR A 495 -20.69 38.47 -20.40
N LYS A 496 -20.13 39.44 -19.66
CA LYS A 496 -19.67 40.69 -20.21
C LYS A 496 -18.61 40.46 -21.29
N TYR A 497 -17.62 39.65 -21.00
CA TYR A 497 -16.55 39.33 -21.96
C TYR A 497 -17.09 38.69 -23.24
N ILE A 498 -18.08 37.79 -23.13
CA ILE A 498 -18.74 37.17 -24.29
C ILE A 498 -19.45 38.22 -25.14
N LEU A 499 -20.22 39.10 -24.53
CA LEU A 499 -20.95 40.16 -25.24
C LEU A 499 -20.01 41.16 -25.93
N ASP A 500 -18.91 41.51 -25.26
CA ASP A 500 -17.93 42.47 -25.79
C ASP A 500 -17.10 41.89 -26.97
N ASN A 501 -16.87 40.57 -27.00
CA ASN A 501 -15.95 39.95 -27.98
C ASN A 501 -16.61 39.05 -29.03
N PHE A 502 -17.86 38.60 -28.83
CA PHE A 502 -18.51 37.62 -29.71
C PHE A 502 -19.94 38.03 -30.14
N ASN A 503 -20.41 39.21 -29.73
CA ASN A 503 -21.76 39.68 -30.07
C ASN A 503 -21.88 40.28 -31.50
N GLU A 504 -20.77 40.29 -32.24
CA GLU A 504 -20.79 40.77 -33.63
C GLU A 504 -20.74 39.57 -34.62
N LYS A 505 -21.84 38.82 -34.74
CA LYS A 505 -22.12 38.02 -35.93
C LYS A 505 -23.62 37.78 -36.11
#